data_cbda3a3d8bbb224f3e517a8950ed3106
#
_entry.id   cbda3a3d8bbb224f3e517a8950ed3106
#
_cell.length_a   1.000
_cell.length_b   1.000
_cell.length_c   1.000
_cell.angle_alpha   90.00
_cell.angle_beta   90.00
_cell.angle_gamma   90.00
#
_symmetry.space_group_name_H-M   'P 1'
#
loop_
_entity.id
_entity.type
_entity.pdbx_description
1 polymer ?
#
loop_
_entity_poly.entity_id
_entity_poly.type
_entity_poly.pdbx_seq_one_letter_code
_entity_poly.pdbx_strand_id
1 'polypeptide(L)'
;MLSGTDYNAYYSGEHLVVELLSTGSAYDAEQVNIAYNKVKASTVTASDIASAMENVELCLTLLGIVPDLLCAPGYSQQSTVAAAMTAKAGNINGLFRAKALIDIDCGASGARAYSDVLTKKNAANIADEDEIAFWPMAKLGDYKFHLSTQMAGLMAQ
;
A
#
# COMPACT_ATOMS: atom_id res chain seq x y z
N MET A 1 -0.54 -35.33 -4.55
CA MET A 1 -0.74 -35.33 -3.08
C MET A 1 -1.95 -34.50 -2.72
N LEU A 2 -2.80 -34.98 -1.83
CA LEU A 2 -4.02 -34.30 -1.39
C LEU A 2 -3.85 -33.80 0.05
N SER A 3 -4.23 -32.55 0.30
CA SER A 3 -4.24 -31.98 1.65
C SER A 3 -5.23 -32.73 2.55
N GLY A 4 -4.83 -32.99 3.80
CA GLY A 4 -5.63 -33.78 4.76
C GLY A 4 -5.55 -35.31 4.57
N THR A 5 -4.98 -35.80 3.48
CA THR A 5 -4.79 -37.23 3.20
C THR A 5 -3.31 -37.59 3.14
N ASP A 6 -2.55 -36.86 2.33
CA ASP A 6 -1.12 -37.10 2.15
C ASP A 6 -0.27 -36.17 3.02
N TYR A 7 -0.76 -34.94 3.30
CA TYR A 7 -0.05 -33.95 4.09
C TYR A 7 -1.01 -32.98 4.79
N ASN A 8 -0.54 -32.37 5.88
CA ASN A 8 -1.12 -31.20 6.48
C ASN A 8 -0.22 -29.98 6.26
N ALA A 9 -0.80 -28.82 5.98
CA ALA A 9 -0.07 -27.56 5.90
C ALA A 9 -0.67 -26.56 6.87
N TYR A 10 0.16 -25.97 7.72
CA TYR A 10 -0.26 -24.98 8.72
C TYR A 10 0.86 -23.99 9.03
N TYR A 11 0.49 -22.84 9.61
CA TYR A 11 1.46 -21.87 10.08
C TYR A 11 1.86 -22.12 11.53
N SER A 12 3.17 -22.10 11.81
CA SER A 12 3.74 -22.10 13.14
C SER A 12 4.62 -20.84 13.28
N GLY A 13 4.08 -19.80 13.89
CA GLY A 13 4.69 -18.48 13.89
C GLY A 13 4.76 -17.91 12.46
N GLU A 14 5.97 -17.56 12.00
CA GLU A 14 6.23 -17.02 10.65
C GLU A 14 6.55 -18.11 9.61
N HIS A 15 6.55 -19.37 10.00
CA HIS A 15 6.94 -20.49 9.16
C HIS A 15 5.72 -21.28 8.67
N LEU A 16 5.71 -21.58 7.38
CA LEU A 16 4.80 -22.58 6.82
C LEU A 16 5.39 -23.97 7.10
N VAL A 17 4.65 -24.77 7.83
CA VAL A 17 5.00 -26.18 8.10
C VAL A 17 4.18 -27.06 7.20
N VAL A 18 4.85 -28.00 6.54
CA VAL A 18 4.20 -29.08 5.77
C VAL A 18 4.59 -30.40 6.41
N GLU A 19 3.61 -31.07 7.00
CA GLU A 19 3.77 -32.34 7.69
C GLU A 19 3.24 -33.46 6.80
N LEU A 20 4.09 -34.42 6.46
CA LEU A 20 3.67 -35.59 5.69
C LEU A 20 2.95 -36.57 6.62
N LEU A 21 1.78 -37.04 6.20
CA LEU A 21 0.99 -37.98 6.97
C LEU A 21 1.44 -39.41 6.68
N SER A 22 1.50 -40.27 7.71
CA SER A 22 1.90 -41.66 7.59
C SER A 22 0.99 -42.49 6.68
N THR A 23 -0.20 -42.01 6.44
CA THR A 23 -1.17 -42.61 5.49
C THR A 23 -1.01 -42.10 4.06
N GLY A 24 -0.15 -41.12 3.85
CA GLY A 24 0.03 -40.48 2.57
C GLY A 24 1.04 -41.18 1.67
N SER A 25 0.83 -41.04 0.36
CA SER A 25 1.66 -41.69 -0.68
C SER A 25 3.13 -41.19 -0.71
N ALA A 26 3.45 -40.10 -0.01
CA ALA A 26 4.78 -39.47 0.01
C ALA A 26 5.48 -39.61 1.38
N TYR A 27 4.93 -40.38 2.32
CA TYR A 27 5.48 -40.45 3.68
C TYR A 27 6.93 -40.96 3.73
N ASP A 28 7.25 -41.98 2.92
CA ASP A 28 8.59 -42.58 2.84
C ASP A 28 9.44 -42.01 1.69
N ALA A 29 9.04 -40.90 1.07
CA ALA A 29 9.76 -40.33 -0.04
C ALA A 29 11.07 -39.66 0.43
N GLU A 30 12.18 -39.97 -0.25
CA GLU A 30 13.49 -39.36 0.01
C GLU A 30 13.50 -37.84 -0.31
N GLN A 31 12.67 -37.42 -1.25
CA GLN A 31 12.53 -36.00 -1.66
C GLN A 31 11.06 -35.67 -1.96
N VAL A 32 10.65 -34.49 -1.53
CA VAL A 32 9.35 -33.92 -1.83
C VAL A 32 9.52 -32.52 -2.42
N ASN A 33 8.92 -32.27 -3.58
CA ASN A 33 8.88 -30.95 -4.18
C ASN A 33 7.61 -30.22 -3.74
N ILE A 34 7.78 -29.07 -3.10
CA ILE A 34 6.67 -28.24 -2.63
C ILE A 34 6.59 -26.99 -3.48
N ALA A 35 5.47 -26.80 -4.22
CA ALA A 35 5.15 -25.58 -4.92
C ALA A 35 4.10 -24.80 -4.10
N TYR A 36 4.35 -23.52 -3.85
CA TYR A 36 3.43 -22.67 -3.11
C TYR A 36 3.44 -21.24 -3.65
N ASN A 37 2.33 -20.55 -3.46
CA ASN A 37 2.22 -19.14 -3.74
C ASN A 37 2.46 -18.35 -2.45
N LYS A 38 3.32 -17.34 -2.50
CA LYS A 38 3.54 -16.42 -1.38
C LYS A 38 3.31 -14.98 -1.78
N VAL A 39 2.80 -14.19 -0.86
CA VAL A 39 2.76 -12.74 -1.03
C VAL A 39 4.19 -12.21 -0.99
N LYS A 40 4.56 -11.43 -1.99
CA LYS A 40 5.86 -10.77 -2.09
C LYS A 40 5.64 -9.26 -2.22
N ALA A 41 5.65 -8.58 -1.08
CA ALA A 41 5.39 -7.13 -1.03
C ALA A 41 6.34 -6.32 -1.93
N SER A 42 7.58 -6.78 -2.14
CA SER A 42 8.56 -6.10 -3.01
C SER A 42 8.22 -6.14 -4.51
N THR A 43 7.19 -6.87 -4.93
CA THR A 43 6.71 -6.88 -6.33
C THR A 43 5.57 -5.91 -6.58
N VAL A 44 5.03 -5.30 -5.52
CA VAL A 44 3.99 -4.26 -5.67
C VAL A 44 4.61 -3.01 -6.31
N THR A 45 4.03 -2.58 -7.41
CA THR A 45 4.50 -1.43 -8.19
C THR A 45 3.61 -0.21 -7.98
N ALA A 46 4.09 0.97 -8.41
CA ALA A 46 3.28 2.18 -8.43
C ALA A 46 2.01 2.02 -9.29
N SER A 47 2.10 1.27 -10.38
CA SER A 47 0.96 0.99 -11.25
C SER A 47 -0.10 0.13 -10.57
N ASP A 48 0.31 -0.83 -9.75
CA ASP A 48 -0.63 -1.67 -8.99
C ASP A 48 -1.40 -0.82 -7.97
N ILE A 49 -0.69 0.09 -7.26
CA ILE A 49 -1.32 1.00 -6.31
C ILE A 49 -2.26 1.98 -7.01
N ALA A 50 -1.82 2.57 -8.14
CA ALA A 50 -2.65 3.46 -8.92
C ALA A 50 -3.94 2.77 -9.41
N SER A 51 -3.82 1.53 -9.89
CA SER A 51 -4.97 0.72 -10.30
C SER A 51 -5.88 0.37 -9.11
N ALA A 52 -5.32 0.13 -7.94
CA ALA A 52 -6.10 -0.16 -6.72
C ALA A 52 -6.94 1.05 -6.26
N MET A 53 -6.57 2.29 -6.63
CA MET A 53 -7.36 3.49 -6.34
C MET A 53 -8.74 3.47 -7.00
N GLU A 54 -8.95 2.68 -8.06
CA GLU A 54 -10.27 2.50 -8.67
C GLU A 54 -11.30 1.91 -7.67
N ASN A 55 -10.83 1.13 -6.70
CA ASN A 55 -11.71 0.54 -5.68
C ASN A 55 -12.33 1.58 -4.72
N VAL A 56 -11.85 2.82 -4.71
CA VAL A 56 -12.44 3.92 -3.93
C VAL A 56 -13.91 4.11 -4.30
N GLU A 57 -14.27 3.92 -5.56
CA GLU A 57 -15.64 4.04 -6.04
C GLU A 57 -16.58 2.96 -5.48
N LEU A 58 -16.03 1.83 -5.07
CA LEU A 58 -16.80 0.74 -4.48
C LEU A 58 -17.11 0.94 -2.99
N CYS A 59 -16.46 1.89 -2.32
CA CYS A 59 -16.62 2.11 -0.88
C CYS A 59 -18.08 2.42 -0.52
N LEU A 60 -18.76 3.27 -1.29
CA LEU A 60 -20.15 3.59 -1.05
C LEU A 60 -21.05 2.35 -1.20
N THR A 61 -20.86 1.57 -2.25
CA THR A 61 -21.71 0.41 -2.55
C THR A 61 -21.47 -0.75 -1.58
N LEU A 62 -20.21 -1.01 -1.21
CA LEU A 62 -19.84 -2.16 -0.39
C LEU A 62 -19.88 -1.86 1.11
N LEU A 63 -19.54 -0.63 1.50
CA LEU A 63 -19.35 -0.26 2.91
C LEU A 63 -20.36 0.78 3.40
N GLY A 64 -21.11 1.41 2.48
CA GLY A 64 -22.05 2.49 2.82
C GLY A 64 -21.38 3.80 3.24
N ILE A 65 -20.08 3.96 2.96
CA ILE A 65 -19.29 5.16 3.31
C ILE A 65 -18.59 5.72 2.08
N VAL A 66 -18.34 7.02 2.09
CA VAL A 66 -17.47 7.69 1.10
C VAL A 66 -16.22 8.14 1.84
N PRO A 67 -15.01 7.84 1.36
CA PRO A 67 -13.79 8.30 2.01
C PRO A 67 -13.59 9.81 1.78
N ASP A 68 -13.23 10.54 2.84
CA ASP A 68 -12.87 11.96 2.78
C ASP A 68 -11.38 12.18 2.56
N LEU A 69 -10.55 11.19 2.90
CA LEU A 69 -9.10 11.25 2.80
C LEU A 69 -8.58 10.02 2.07
N LEU A 70 -7.71 10.24 1.09
CA LEU A 70 -7.00 9.19 0.36
C LEU A 70 -5.51 9.26 0.72
N CYS A 71 -4.92 8.15 1.12
CA CYS A 71 -3.50 8.08 1.43
C CYS A 71 -2.88 6.79 0.90
N ALA A 72 -1.63 6.87 0.42
CA ALA A 72 -0.84 5.75 -0.04
C ALA A 72 0.61 5.90 0.46
N PRO A 73 0.84 5.70 1.79
CA PRO A 73 2.15 5.91 2.39
C PRO A 73 3.22 5.03 1.74
N GLY A 74 4.37 5.62 1.41
CA GLY A 74 5.46 4.92 0.72
C GLY A 74 5.30 4.84 -0.79
N TYR A 75 4.15 5.23 -1.34
CA TYR A 75 3.89 5.25 -2.79
C TYR A 75 3.43 6.62 -3.30
N SER A 76 2.76 7.43 -2.48
CA SER A 76 2.19 8.72 -2.88
C SER A 76 3.22 9.71 -3.43
N GLN A 77 4.51 9.57 -3.08
CA GLN A 77 5.61 10.37 -3.64
C GLN A 77 5.93 10.04 -5.12
N GLN A 78 5.35 8.98 -5.68
CA GLN A 78 5.51 8.62 -7.09
C GLN A 78 4.42 9.29 -7.91
N SER A 79 4.79 10.01 -8.98
CA SER A 79 3.85 10.82 -9.77
C SER A 79 2.66 10.06 -10.32
N THR A 80 2.84 8.78 -10.69
CA THR A 80 1.75 7.91 -11.16
C THR A 80 0.70 7.69 -10.08
N VAL A 81 1.14 7.44 -8.83
CA VAL A 81 0.23 7.22 -7.70
C VAL A 81 -0.43 8.53 -7.28
N ALA A 82 0.36 9.61 -7.19
CA ALA A 82 -0.16 10.94 -6.87
C ALA A 82 -1.28 11.33 -7.85
N ALA A 83 -1.03 11.22 -9.15
CA ALA A 83 -2.02 11.54 -10.18
C ALA A 83 -3.31 10.70 -10.06
N ALA A 84 -3.20 9.39 -9.78
CA ALA A 84 -4.35 8.52 -9.57
C ALA A 84 -5.14 8.92 -8.31
N MET A 85 -4.45 9.23 -7.22
CA MET A 85 -5.07 9.72 -5.98
C MET A 85 -5.80 11.03 -6.21
N THR A 86 -5.19 11.99 -6.90
CA THR A 86 -5.79 13.29 -7.21
C THR A 86 -7.03 13.14 -8.09
N ALA A 87 -6.94 12.33 -9.15
CA ALA A 87 -8.08 12.06 -10.02
C ALA A 87 -9.29 11.49 -9.27
N LYS A 88 -9.04 10.56 -8.33
CA LYS A 88 -10.11 9.98 -7.50
C LYS A 88 -10.58 10.95 -6.41
N ALA A 89 -9.68 11.72 -5.80
CA ALA A 89 -10.07 12.74 -4.83
C ALA A 89 -10.99 13.81 -5.44
N GLY A 90 -10.73 14.22 -6.68
CA GLY A 90 -11.54 15.21 -7.38
C GLY A 90 -12.94 14.70 -7.80
N ASN A 91 -13.09 13.37 -7.96
CA ASN A 91 -14.35 12.79 -8.44
C ASN A 91 -14.54 11.35 -7.98
N ILE A 92 -15.28 11.15 -6.91
CA ILE A 92 -15.74 9.83 -6.46
C ILE A 92 -17.19 9.63 -6.90
N ASN A 93 -17.43 8.67 -7.78
CA ASN A 93 -18.77 8.31 -8.30
C ASN A 93 -19.53 9.50 -8.94
N GLY A 94 -18.83 10.51 -9.44
CA GLY A 94 -19.43 11.68 -10.07
C GLY A 94 -20.06 12.70 -9.11
N LEU A 95 -20.03 12.46 -7.80
CA LEU A 95 -20.77 13.26 -6.80
C LEU A 95 -19.92 13.74 -5.62
N PHE A 96 -18.93 12.96 -5.21
CA PHE A 96 -18.20 13.22 -3.98
C PHE A 96 -16.76 13.62 -4.27
N ARG A 97 -16.17 14.35 -3.33
CA ARG A 97 -14.75 14.76 -3.35
C ARG A 97 -14.08 14.34 -2.05
N ALA A 98 -12.78 14.07 -2.14
CA ALA A 98 -11.90 13.76 -1.02
C ALA A 98 -10.66 14.64 -1.08
N LYS A 99 -9.73 14.47 -0.15
CA LYS A 99 -8.39 15.05 -0.23
C LYS A 99 -7.35 13.95 -0.42
N ALA A 100 -6.48 14.13 -1.40
CA ALA A 100 -5.33 13.28 -1.64
C ALA A 100 -4.16 13.73 -0.76
N LEU A 101 -3.72 12.88 0.15
CA LEU A 101 -2.60 13.14 1.05
C LEU A 101 -1.31 12.63 0.42
N ILE A 102 -0.47 13.53 -0.10
CA ILE A 102 0.70 13.18 -0.92
C ILE A 102 1.97 13.54 -0.17
N ASP A 103 2.85 12.56 0.02
CA ASP A 103 4.18 12.80 0.58
C ASP A 103 5.15 13.25 -0.50
N ILE A 104 5.97 14.25 -0.19
CA ILE A 104 7.09 14.65 -1.03
C ILE A 104 8.26 13.71 -0.73
N ASP A 105 8.88 13.17 -1.79
CA ASP A 105 10.02 12.26 -1.66
C ASP A 105 11.14 12.87 -0.80
N CYS A 106 11.56 12.13 0.22
CA CYS A 106 12.67 12.45 1.13
C CYS A 106 13.89 11.55 0.90
N GLY A 107 13.89 10.74 -0.16
CA GLY A 107 14.98 9.83 -0.52
C GLY A 107 16.25 10.57 -0.97
N ALA A 108 17.22 9.81 -1.48
CA ALA A 108 18.51 10.36 -1.90
C ALA A 108 18.38 11.42 -3.01
N SER A 109 17.40 11.25 -3.90
CA SER A 109 17.05 12.20 -4.98
C SER A 109 15.90 13.14 -4.65
N GLY A 110 15.32 13.01 -3.46
CA GLY A 110 14.17 13.78 -2.97
C GLY A 110 14.52 15.16 -2.38
N ALA A 111 13.55 15.74 -1.68
CA ALA A 111 13.74 16.98 -0.91
C ALA A 111 14.45 16.67 0.41
N ARG A 112 15.71 17.03 0.53
CA ARG A 112 16.51 16.83 1.75
C ARG A 112 16.58 18.08 2.63
N ALA A 113 16.29 19.24 2.06
CA ALA A 113 16.19 20.50 2.75
C ALA A 113 14.88 21.21 2.38
N TYR A 114 14.45 22.14 3.21
CA TYR A 114 13.23 22.93 2.96
C TYR A 114 13.29 23.67 1.61
N SER A 115 14.46 24.13 1.21
CA SER A 115 14.70 24.78 -0.10
C SER A 115 14.33 23.91 -1.29
N ASP A 116 14.41 22.60 -1.16
CA ASP A 116 14.18 21.65 -2.24
C ASP A 116 12.69 21.32 -2.43
N VAL A 117 11.88 21.54 -1.39
CA VAL A 117 10.47 21.10 -1.32
C VAL A 117 9.65 21.64 -2.48
N LEU A 118 9.74 22.96 -2.75
CA LEU A 118 8.98 23.58 -3.83
C LEU A 118 9.36 23.01 -5.20
N THR A 119 10.65 22.80 -5.43
CA THR A 119 11.14 22.21 -6.67
C THR A 119 10.62 20.78 -6.85
N LYS A 120 10.68 19.97 -5.79
CA LYS A 120 10.20 18.59 -5.85
C LYS A 120 8.68 18.49 -5.96
N LYS A 121 7.95 19.34 -5.27
CA LYS A 121 6.50 19.49 -5.38
C LYS A 121 6.10 19.79 -6.84
N ASN A 122 6.74 20.78 -7.46
CA ASN A 122 6.46 21.17 -8.84
C ASN A 122 6.85 20.05 -9.83
N ALA A 123 7.98 19.40 -9.63
CA ALA A 123 8.42 18.27 -10.47
C ALA A 123 7.47 17.06 -10.38
N ALA A 124 6.82 16.86 -9.25
CA ALA A 124 5.80 15.83 -9.07
C ALA A 124 4.40 16.27 -9.54
N ASN A 125 4.27 17.52 -10.02
CA ASN A 125 3.01 18.14 -10.47
C ASN A 125 1.92 18.15 -9.37
N ILE A 126 2.31 18.32 -8.10
CA ILE A 126 1.37 18.44 -6.98
C ILE A 126 0.89 19.90 -6.92
N ALA A 127 -0.23 20.20 -7.56
CA ALA A 127 -0.74 21.56 -7.69
C ALA A 127 -2.28 21.67 -7.68
N ASP A 128 -2.98 20.54 -7.52
CA ASP A 128 -4.43 20.49 -7.51
C ASP A 128 -5.01 20.95 -6.16
N GLU A 129 -6.23 21.48 -6.16
CA GLU A 129 -6.93 21.93 -4.95
C GLU A 129 -7.32 20.79 -4.02
N ASP A 130 -7.41 19.56 -4.53
CA ASP A 130 -7.71 18.37 -3.75
C ASP A 130 -6.47 17.64 -3.25
N GLU A 131 -5.28 18.21 -3.43
CA GLU A 131 -4.02 17.70 -2.95
C GLU A 131 -3.54 18.43 -1.69
N ILE A 132 -3.04 17.66 -0.74
CA ILE A 132 -2.32 18.17 0.43
C ILE A 132 -0.93 17.53 0.45
N ALA A 133 0.10 18.35 0.27
CA ALA A 133 1.49 17.90 0.23
C ALA A 133 2.10 17.89 1.63
N PHE A 134 2.80 16.80 1.98
CA PHE A 134 3.45 16.60 3.27
C PHE A 134 4.96 16.43 3.14
N TRP A 135 5.69 17.09 4.00
CA TRP A 135 7.14 16.99 4.17
C TRP A 135 7.51 17.55 5.55
N PRO A 136 8.53 17.01 6.23
CA PRO A 136 9.33 15.81 5.97
C PRO A 136 8.67 14.53 6.50
N MET A 137 9.42 13.42 6.54
CA MET A 137 8.97 12.23 7.29
C MET A 137 8.96 12.51 8.78
N ALA A 138 7.95 12.01 9.49
CA ALA A 138 7.89 12.03 10.94
C ALA A 138 8.75 10.91 11.55
N LYS A 139 9.32 11.16 12.75
CA LYS A 139 10.05 10.15 13.51
C LYS A 139 9.38 9.95 14.87
N LEU A 140 9.15 8.67 15.22
CA LEU A 140 8.67 8.27 16.53
C LEU A 140 9.56 7.13 17.05
N GLY A 141 10.32 7.40 18.10
CA GLY A 141 11.39 6.50 18.53
C GLY A 141 12.42 6.31 17.41
N ASP A 142 12.69 5.06 17.03
CA ASP A 142 13.63 4.71 15.96
C ASP A 142 12.95 4.55 14.59
N TYR A 143 11.63 4.61 14.54
CA TYR A 143 10.87 4.43 13.30
C TYR A 143 10.61 5.76 12.61
N LYS A 144 10.69 5.73 11.26
CA LYS A 144 10.31 6.84 10.38
C LYS A 144 8.99 6.51 9.68
N PHE A 145 8.10 7.48 9.62
CA PHE A 145 6.79 7.36 9.00
C PHE A 145 6.59 8.46 7.96
N HIS A 146 5.85 8.14 6.91
CA HIS A 146 5.33 9.15 6.00
C HIS A 146 4.38 10.08 6.77
N LEU A 147 4.56 11.39 6.61
CA LEU A 147 3.81 12.37 7.39
C LEU A 147 2.31 12.35 7.04
N SER A 148 1.96 12.02 5.79
CA SER A 148 0.57 11.83 5.37
C SER A 148 -0.21 10.89 6.28
N THR A 149 0.40 9.78 6.73
CA THR A 149 -0.24 8.81 7.62
C THR A 149 -0.62 9.42 8.97
N GLN A 150 0.31 10.19 9.56
CA GLN A 150 0.08 10.84 10.85
C GLN A 150 -0.99 11.93 10.72
N MET A 151 -0.94 12.69 9.64
CA MET A 151 -1.88 13.76 9.38
C MET A 151 -3.27 13.25 9.03
N ALA A 152 -3.40 12.12 8.33
CA ALA A 152 -4.68 11.47 8.11
C ALA A 152 -5.40 11.17 9.43
N GLY A 153 -4.67 10.60 10.41
CA GLY A 153 -5.21 10.34 11.74
C GLY A 153 -5.60 11.62 12.50
N LEU A 154 -4.85 12.72 12.34
CA LEU A 154 -5.17 14.01 12.97
C LEU A 154 -6.37 14.69 12.31
N MET A 155 -6.49 14.61 10.99
CA MET A 155 -7.58 15.23 10.23
C MET A 155 -8.91 14.48 10.39
N ALA A 156 -8.87 13.20 10.78
CA ALA A 156 -10.05 12.37 10.99
C ALA A 156 -10.64 12.52 12.41
N GLN A 157 -10.06 13.31 13.29
CA GLN A 157 -10.57 13.62 14.64
C GLN A 157 -11.57 14.78 14.61
#